data_e30f6940b887c6883ff8d1a4730dbce8
#
_entry.id   e30f6940b887c6883ff8d1a4730dbce8
#
_cell.length_a   1.000
_cell.length_b   1.000
_cell.length_c   1.000
_cell.angle_alpha   90.00
_cell.angle_beta   90.00
_cell.angle_gamma   90.00
#
_symmetry.space_group_name_H-M   'P 1'
#
loop_
_entity.id
_entity.type
_entity.pdbx_description
1 polymer ?
#
loop_
_entity_poly.entity_id
_entity_poly.type
_entity_poly.pdbx_seq_one_letter_code
_entity_poly.pdbx_strand_id
1 'polypeptide(L)'
;AKESIFKYTLNNKDQVFYTQKPFEKNQMTKTEMANYIMGKKTANYEYKAKGEFLKGFAFGIILSMLDTYEFRNTYDKGFFKNSASWLTISSPFLSTPLIKLKLKQLNKTRNYLEVDNLEACYFQGYDQIFLKKNTKSILSGSILGASIIVATKILLSP
;
A
#
# COMPACT_ATOMS: atom_id res chain seq x y z
N ALA A 1 -12.89 -17.34 3.31
CA ALA A 1 -11.82 -18.06 2.59
C ALA A 1 -12.28 -18.71 1.27
N LYS A 2 -13.57 -19.11 1.14
CA LYS A 2 -14.11 -19.69 -0.12
C LYS A 2 -14.24 -18.66 -1.25
N GLU A 3 -14.35 -17.39 -0.95
CA GLU A 3 -14.45 -16.27 -1.92
C GLU A 3 -13.14 -16.01 -2.68
N SER A 4 -12.02 -16.58 -2.23
CA SER A 4 -10.72 -16.42 -2.89
C SER A 4 -10.42 -17.49 -3.95
N ILE A 5 -11.24 -18.52 -4.09
CA ILE A 5 -11.03 -19.59 -5.04
C ILE A 5 -12.07 -19.45 -6.17
N PHE A 6 -11.61 -18.97 -7.33
CA PHE A 6 -12.46 -18.86 -8.50
C PHE A 6 -12.52 -20.18 -9.28
N LYS A 7 -11.38 -20.83 -9.44
CA LYS A 7 -11.23 -22.04 -10.23
C LYS A 7 -10.11 -22.91 -9.66
N TYR A 8 -10.28 -24.23 -9.74
CA TYR A 8 -9.20 -25.18 -9.49
C TYR A 8 -9.18 -26.24 -10.61
N THR A 9 -8.02 -26.85 -10.83
CA THR A 9 -7.87 -27.90 -11.82
C THR A 9 -7.77 -29.25 -11.10
N LEU A 10 -8.74 -30.14 -11.36
CA LEU A 10 -8.74 -31.51 -10.86
C LEU A 10 -8.79 -32.47 -12.06
N ASN A 11 -7.87 -33.43 -12.12
CA ASN A 11 -7.80 -34.42 -13.23
C ASN A 11 -7.82 -33.77 -14.63
N ASN A 12 -7.01 -32.72 -14.84
CA ASN A 12 -6.95 -31.92 -16.06
C ASN A 12 -8.27 -31.24 -16.47
N LYS A 13 -9.26 -31.18 -15.58
CA LYS A 13 -10.51 -30.44 -15.81
C LYS A 13 -10.58 -29.25 -14.89
N ASP A 14 -10.82 -28.09 -15.47
CA ASP A 14 -11.02 -26.84 -14.74
C ASP A 14 -12.43 -26.81 -14.16
N GLN A 15 -12.51 -26.68 -12.83
CA GLN A 15 -13.77 -26.49 -12.14
C GLN A 15 -13.87 -25.05 -11.60
N VAL A 16 -14.93 -24.34 -11.97
CA VAL A 16 -15.21 -22.96 -11.56
C VAL A 16 -16.21 -22.98 -10.41
N PHE A 17 -15.78 -22.44 -9.26
CA PHE A 17 -16.64 -22.34 -8.06
C PHE A 17 -17.48 -21.08 -8.00
N TYR A 18 -17.15 -20.08 -8.83
CA TYR A 18 -17.87 -18.83 -8.80
C TYR A 18 -19.30 -19.03 -9.30
N THR A 19 -20.26 -18.80 -8.41
CA THR A 19 -21.69 -18.82 -8.74
C THR A 19 -22.24 -17.42 -8.50
N GLN A 20 -22.78 -16.80 -9.54
CA GLN A 20 -23.46 -15.52 -9.45
C GLN A 20 -24.78 -15.72 -8.70
N LYS A 21 -24.99 -14.96 -7.62
CA LYS A 21 -26.26 -14.99 -6.90
C LYS A 21 -27.28 -14.13 -7.63
N PRO A 22 -28.44 -14.66 -8.02
CA PRO A 22 -29.37 -13.95 -8.91
C PRO A 22 -30.01 -12.70 -8.31
N PHE A 23 -29.86 -12.44 -7.01
CA PHE A 23 -30.55 -11.35 -6.31
C PHE A 23 -29.65 -10.17 -5.89
N GLU A 24 -28.35 -10.22 -6.11
CA GLU A 24 -27.45 -9.10 -5.77
C GLU A 24 -27.13 -8.27 -7.02
N LYS A 25 -27.71 -7.08 -7.11
CA LYS A 25 -27.63 -6.16 -8.27
C LYS A 25 -26.22 -5.73 -8.72
N ASN A 26 -25.14 -6.05 -7.97
CA ASN A 26 -23.79 -5.61 -8.24
C ASN A 26 -22.77 -6.75 -8.35
N GLN A 27 -23.20 -7.96 -8.69
CA GLN A 27 -22.24 -9.06 -8.84
C GLN A 27 -21.69 -9.13 -10.25
N MET A 28 -20.36 -9.33 -10.30
CA MET A 28 -19.65 -9.58 -11.55
C MET A 28 -20.12 -10.87 -12.20
N THR A 29 -20.20 -10.88 -13.51
CA THR A 29 -20.41 -12.09 -14.31
C THR A 29 -19.20 -13.02 -14.17
N LYS A 30 -19.29 -14.28 -14.64
CA LYS A 30 -18.14 -15.21 -14.60
C LYS A 30 -16.95 -14.69 -15.38
N THR A 31 -17.16 -14.05 -16.52
CA THR A 31 -16.11 -13.46 -17.36
C THR A 31 -15.48 -12.23 -16.71
N GLU A 32 -16.28 -11.35 -16.15
CA GLU A 32 -15.79 -10.18 -15.40
C GLU A 32 -14.97 -10.59 -14.17
N MET A 33 -15.44 -11.61 -13.41
CA MET A 33 -14.70 -12.13 -12.26
C MET A 33 -13.38 -12.78 -12.71
N ALA A 34 -13.35 -13.49 -13.82
CA ALA A 34 -12.11 -14.07 -14.38
C ALA A 34 -11.09 -12.97 -14.70
N ASN A 35 -11.51 -11.89 -15.37
CA ASN A 35 -10.67 -10.74 -15.69
C ASN A 35 -10.19 -10.01 -14.44
N TYR A 36 -11.06 -9.81 -13.46
CA TYR A 36 -10.69 -9.23 -12.17
C TYR A 36 -9.58 -10.04 -11.46
N ILE A 37 -9.71 -11.38 -11.44
CA ILE A 37 -8.69 -12.25 -10.86
C ILE A 37 -7.41 -12.24 -11.68
N MET A 38 -7.51 -12.17 -13.01
CA MET A 38 -6.35 -12.04 -13.89
C MET A 38 -5.59 -10.74 -13.59
N GLY A 39 -6.28 -9.61 -13.46
CA GLY A 39 -5.69 -8.35 -13.03
C GLY A 39 -4.94 -8.44 -11.70
N LYS A 40 -5.54 -9.10 -10.70
CA LYS A 40 -4.88 -9.37 -9.42
C LYS A 40 -3.61 -10.19 -9.56
N LYS A 41 -3.65 -11.26 -10.36
CA LYS A 41 -2.48 -12.11 -10.60
C LYS A 41 -1.36 -11.31 -11.27
N THR A 42 -1.65 -10.61 -12.36
CA THR A 42 -0.68 -9.79 -13.08
C THR A 42 -0.02 -8.76 -12.15
N ALA A 43 -0.81 -8.01 -11.37
CA ALA A 43 -0.26 -7.06 -10.40
C ALA A 43 0.58 -7.74 -9.31
N ASN A 44 0.23 -8.98 -8.95
CA ASN A 44 1.00 -9.70 -7.93
C ASN A 44 2.37 -10.16 -8.44
N TYR A 45 2.47 -10.57 -9.69
CA TYR A 45 3.74 -11.04 -10.28
C TYR A 45 4.61 -9.90 -10.80
N GLU A 46 4.04 -8.97 -11.53
CA GLU A 46 4.80 -7.96 -12.28
C GLU A 46 5.12 -6.72 -11.43
N TYR A 47 4.18 -6.30 -10.57
CA TYR A 47 4.34 -5.06 -9.85
C TYR A 47 5.23 -5.21 -8.61
N LYS A 48 6.34 -4.46 -8.60
CA LYS A 48 7.28 -4.35 -7.47
C LYS A 48 7.27 -2.93 -6.92
N ALA A 49 6.83 -2.76 -5.68
CA ALA A 49 6.70 -1.44 -5.04
C ALA A 49 8.02 -0.92 -4.42
N LYS A 50 9.18 -1.18 -5.05
CA LYS A 50 10.50 -0.75 -4.52
C LYS A 50 10.62 0.77 -4.38
N GLY A 51 10.18 1.53 -5.38
CA GLY A 51 10.22 2.99 -5.33
C GLY A 51 9.35 3.57 -4.21
N GLU A 52 8.23 2.93 -3.92
CA GLU A 52 7.33 3.35 -2.83
C GLU A 52 7.93 3.07 -1.45
N PHE A 53 8.70 1.99 -1.33
CA PHE A 53 9.47 1.72 -0.11
C PHE A 53 10.49 2.83 0.18
N LEU A 54 11.26 3.25 -0.83
CA LEU A 54 12.24 4.33 -0.68
C LEU A 54 11.58 5.67 -0.30
N LYS A 55 10.42 5.98 -0.89
CA LYS A 55 9.65 7.18 -0.51
C LYS A 55 9.20 7.12 0.95
N GLY A 56 8.66 5.99 1.39
CA GLY A 56 8.31 5.76 2.78
C GLY A 56 9.51 5.90 3.71
N PHE A 57 10.63 5.30 3.35
CA PHE A 57 11.88 5.36 4.11
C PHE A 57 12.40 6.80 4.28
N ALA A 58 12.50 7.55 3.19
CA ALA A 58 12.90 8.96 3.24
C ALA A 58 11.92 9.79 4.08
N PHE A 59 10.62 9.56 3.94
CA PHE A 59 9.58 10.23 4.71
C PHE A 59 9.70 9.94 6.22
N GLY A 60 9.94 8.68 6.61
CA GLY A 60 10.15 8.30 7.99
C GLY A 60 11.38 8.97 8.62
N ILE A 61 12.49 9.06 7.88
CA ILE A 61 13.69 9.78 8.32
C ILE A 61 13.38 11.26 8.49
N ILE A 62 12.83 11.92 7.47
CA ILE A 62 12.56 13.36 7.49
C ILE A 62 11.66 13.75 8.65
N LEU A 63 10.53 13.05 8.83
CA LEU A 63 9.62 13.36 9.94
C LEU A 63 10.26 13.16 11.30
N SER A 64 11.05 12.09 11.46
CA SER A 64 11.75 11.83 12.71
C SER A 64 12.84 12.86 13.01
N MET A 65 13.46 13.43 11.96
CA MET A 65 14.41 14.52 12.09
C MET A 65 13.71 15.85 12.43
N LEU A 66 12.61 16.17 11.76
CA LEU A 66 11.82 17.37 12.04
C LEU A 66 11.30 17.39 13.47
N ASP A 67 10.80 16.26 13.96
CA ASP A 67 10.37 16.11 15.35
C ASP A 67 11.44 16.51 16.37
N THR A 68 12.68 16.16 16.05
CA THR A 68 13.80 16.49 16.94
C THR A 68 14.16 17.96 16.89
N TYR A 69 14.01 18.59 15.73
CA TYR A 69 14.41 19.97 15.49
C TYR A 69 13.39 21.00 16.00
N GLU A 70 12.10 20.81 15.69
CA GLU A 70 11.09 21.85 15.94
C GLU A 70 10.44 21.79 17.32
N PHE A 71 10.29 20.63 17.91
CA PHE A 71 9.47 20.46 19.12
C PHE A 71 10.28 20.48 20.42
N ARG A 72 11.57 20.56 20.37
CA ARG A 72 12.42 20.69 21.55
C ARG A 72 13.51 21.70 21.30
N ASN A 73 13.52 22.78 22.09
CA ASN A 73 14.60 23.74 22.15
C ASN A 73 15.91 23.01 22.53
N THR A 74 16.62 22.52 21.50
CA THR A 74 17.75 21.62 21.62
C THR A 74 19.09 22.31 21.60
N TYR A 75 19.09 23.64 21.68
CA TYR A 75 20.32 24.41 21.63
C TYR A 75 21.36 23.95 22.67
N ASP A 76 20.90 23.47 23.83
CA ASP A 76 21.80 23.06 24.92
C ASP A 76 22.22 21.60 24.93
N LYS A 77 21.49 20.68 24.26
CA LYS A 77 21.71 19.23 24.41
C LYS A 77 22.19 18.49 23.16
N GLY A 78 22.19 19.15 22.00
CA GLY A 78 22.54 18.53 20.72
C GLY A 78 21.41 17.67 20.12
N PHE A 79 21.38 17.64 18.80
CA PHE A 79 20.31 17.06 17.99
C PHE A 79 19.95 15.60 18.35
N PHE A 80 20.94 14.76 18.59
CA PHE A 80 20.73 13.33 18.84
C PHE A 80 20.51 12.98 20.32
N LYS A 81 20.69 13.90 21.24
CA LYS A 81 20.51 13.64 22.69
C LYS A 81 19.07 13.71 23.18
N ASN A 82 18.13 14.12 22.34
CA ASN A 82 16.74 14.20 22.71
C ASN A 82 15.99 12.89 22.48
N SER A 83 15.15 12.50 23.44
CA SER A 83 14.29 11.32 23.30
C SER A 83 13.33 11.50 22.12
N ALA A 84 12.99 10.38 21.45
CA ALA A 84 11.96 10.37 20.42
C ALA A 84 10.62 10.80 21.00
N SER A 85 9.89 11.69 20.31
CA SER A 85 8.55 12.08 20.69
C SER A 85 7.50 11.18 20.04
N TRP A 86 6.24 11.40 20.44
CA TRP A 86 5.10 10.70 19.83
C TRP A 86 4.99 10.95 18.31
N LEU A 87 5.48 12.07 17.80
CA LEU A 87 5.47 12.38 16.35
C LEU A 87 6.37 11.41 15.58
N THR A 88 7.54 11.08 16.11
CA THR A 88 8.41 10.05 15.53
C THR A 88 7.71 8.69 15.49
N ILE A 89 7.01 8.33 16.58
CA ILE A 89 6.29 7.05 16.66
C ILE A 89 5.09 7.02 15.70
N SER A 90 4.40 8.15 15.53
CA SER A 90 3.25 8.28 14.63
C SER A 90 3.62 8.50 13.16
N SER A 91 4.88 8.80 12.85
CA SER A 91 5.35 9.12 11.49
C SER A 91 4.96 8.07 10.43
N PRO A 92 4.97 6.76 10.69
CA PRO A 92 4.50 5.77 9.73
C PRO A 92 3.02 5.96 9.33
N PHE A 93 2.18 6.36 10.28
CA PHE A 93 0.74 6.56 10.03
C PHE A 93 0.47 7.86 9.24
N LEU A 94 1.31 8.88 9.40
CA LEU A 94 1.23 10.13 8.64
C LEU A 94 1.59 9.93 7.15
N SER A 95 2.26 8.83 6.80
CA SER A 95 2.49 8.44 5.41
C SER A 95 1.21 8.01 4.66
N THR A 96 0.14 7.70 5.37
CA THR A 96 -1.15 7.24 4.81
C THR A 96 -1.81 8.25 3.85
N PRO A 97 -1.79 9.57 4.08
CA PRO A 97 -2.31 10.56 3.13
C PRO A 97 -1.62 10.53 1.77
N LEU A 98 -0.31 10.24 1.73
CA LEU A 98 0.45 10.13 0.46
C LEU A 98 -0.11 8.99 -0.41
N ILE A 99 -0.56 7.92 0.21
CA ILE A 99 -1.19 6.78 -0.46
C ILE A 99 -2.53 7.21 -1.06
N LYS A 100 -3.35 7.96 -0.32
CA LYS A 100 -4.65 8.46 -0.78
C LYS A 100 -4.53 9.44 -1.95
N LEU A 101 -3.52 10.30 -1.95
CA LEU A 101 -3.25 11.22 -3.05
C LEU A 101 -2.93 10.46 -4.34
N LYS A 102 -2.12 9.39 -4.25
CA LYS A 102 -1.78 8.56 -5.41
C LYS A 102 -2.99 7.79 -5.95
N LEU A 103 -3.89 7.34 -5.07
CA LEU A 103 -5.19 6.76 -5.44
C LEU A 103 -6.03 7.71 -6.29
N LYS A 104 -6.16 8.94 -5.83
CA LYS A 104 -6.94 9.96 -6.53
C LYS A 104 -6.35 10.28 -7.91
N GLN A 105 -5.02 10.24 -8.02
CA GLN A 105 -4.32 10.47 -9.29
C GLN A 105 -4.54 9.31 -10.27
N LEU A 106 -4.46 8.05 -9.81
CA LEU A 106 -4.73 6.87 -10.64
C LEU A 106 -6.17 6.86 -11.17
N ASN A 107 -7.14 7.15 -10.32
CA ASN A 107 -8.54 7.22 -10.73
C ASN A 107 -8.81 8.35 -11.73
N LYS A 108 -8.06 9.46 -11.67
CA LYS A 108 -8.17 10.56 -12.63
C LYS A 108 -7.55 10.23 -13.99
N THR A 109 -6.49 9.43 -14.01
CA THR A 109 -5.74 9.08 -15.24
C THR A 109 -6.45 7.98 -16.03
N ARG A 110 -7.27 7.17 -15.39
CA ARG A 110 -8.08 6.12 -16.02
C ARG A 110 -9.52 6.59 -16.13
N ASN A 111 -9.91 7.06 -17.31
CA ASN A 111 -11.32 7.29 -17.64
C ASN A 111 -12.01 5.92 -17.80
N TYR A 112 -12.48 5.35 -16.70
CA TYR A 112 -13.24 4.08 -16.71
C TYR A 112 -14.53 4.13 -17.54
N LEU A 113 -14.96 5.32 -17.96
CA LEU A 113 -16.18 5.54 -18.73
C LEU A 113 -16.05 5.16 -20.21
N GLU A 114 -14.82 5.03 -20.74
CA GLU A 114 -14.56 4.70 -22.16
C GLU A 114 -14.00 3.28 -22.35
N VAL A 115 -13.81 2.53 -21.27
CA VAL A 115 -13.20 1.20 -21.29
C VAL A 115 -14.31 0.14 -21.24
N ASP A 116 -14.20 -0.90 -22.05
CA ASP A 116 -15.11 -2.05 -22.03
C ASP A 116 -15.21 -2.63 -20.61
N ASN A 117 -16.38 -3.09 -20.19
CA ASN A 117 -16.65 -3.61 -18.84
C ASN A 117 -15.64 -4.70 -18.42
N LEU A 118 -15.17 -5.52 -19.37
CA LEU A 118 -14.19 -6.57 -19.12
C LEU A 118 -12.82 -6.02 -18.76
N GLU A 119 -12.36 -4.98 -19.43
CA GLU A 119 -11.11 -4.29 -19.12
C GLU A 119 -11.20 -3.52 -17.80
N ALA A 120 -12.36 -2.90 -17.53
CA ALA A 120 -12.61 -2.21 -16.28
C ALA A 120 -12.47 -3.17 -15.08
N CYS A 121 -13.00 -4.39 -15.17
CA CYS A 121 -12.86 -5.41 -14.14
C CYS A 121 -11.41 -5.86 -13.96
N TYR A 122 -10.65 -6.02 -15.04
CA TYR A 122 -9.22 -6.34 -14.98
C TYR A 122 -8.45 -5.25 -14.21
N PHE A 123 -8.63 -3.99 -14.58
CA PHE A 123 -7.96 -2.88 -13.92
C PHE A 123 -8.39 -2.73 -12.46
N GLN A 124 -9.64 -2.98 -12.13
CA GLN A 124 -10.10 -2.97 -10.74
C GLN A 124 -9.37 -4.01 -9.90
N GLY A 125 -9.18 -5.22 -10.43
CA GLY A 125 -8.41 -6.28 -9.78
C GLY A 125 -6.93 -5.92 -9.64
N TYR A 126 -6.32 -5.36 -10.69
CA TYR A 126 -4.94 -4.90 -10.71
C TYR A 126 -4.71 -3.82 -9.67
N ASP A 127 -5.53 -2.79 -9.64
CA ASP A 127 -5.42 -1.64 -8.75
C ASP A 127 -5.56 -2.04 -7.28
N GLN A 128 -6.41 -3.00 -6.96
CA GLN A 128 -6.54 -3.50 -5.59
C GLN A 128 -5.21 -4.06 -5.05
N ILE A 129 -4.49 -4.86 -5.83
CA ILE A 129 -3.19 -5.42 -5.43
C ILE A 129 -2.10 -4.34 -5.46
N PHE A 130 -2.09 -3.51 -6.50
CA PHE A 130 -1.19 -2.37 -6.62
C PHE A 130 -1.23 -1.49 -5.37
N LEU A 131 -2.42 -1.10 -4.93
CA LEU A 131 -2.61 -0.28 -3.75
C LEU A 131 -2.17 -0.98 -2.48
N LYS A 132 -2.54 -2.25 -2.32
CA LYS A 132 -2.12 -3.05 -1.17
C LYS A 132 -0.60 -3.14 -1.06
N LYS A 133 0.10 -3.36 -2.18
CA LYS A 133 1.57 -3.42 -2.22
C LYS A 133 2.20 -2.05 -1.93
N ASN A 134 1.68 -0.99 -2.50
CA ASN A 134 2.16 0.37 -2.26
C ASN A 134 2.01 0.76 -0.79
N THR A 135 0.82 0.57 -0.23
CA THR A 135 0.54 0.86 1.17
C THR A 135 1.50 0.11 2.09
N LYS A 136 1.65 -1.20 1.87
CA LYS A 136 2.57 -2.01 2.65
C LYS A 136 4.02 -1.54 2.52
N SER A 137 4.48 -1.21 1.30
CA SER A 137 5.84 -0.76 1.04
C SER A 137 6.14 0.60 1.66
N ILE A 138 5.25 1.58 1.51
CA ILE A 138 5.42 2.91 2.12
C ILE A 138 5.46 2.79 3.65
N LEU A 139 4.52 2.03 4.21
CA LEU A 139 4.45 1.85 5.67
C LEU A 139 5.71 1.17 6.21
N SER A 140 6.14 0.07 5.59
CA SER A 140 7.36 -0.64 6.02
C SER A 140 8.62 0.21 5.85
N GLY A 141 8.73 0.98 4.76
CA GLY A 141 9.80 1.93 4.56
C GLY A 141 9.81 3.01 5.65
N SER A 142 8.66 3.60 5.95
CA SER A 142 8.54 4.67 6.96
C SER A 142 8.86 4.16 8.37
N ILE A 143 8.42 2.96 8.72
CA ILE A 143 8.79 2.33 10.00
C ILE A 143 10.31 2.14 10.09
N LEU A 144 10.94 1.61 9.03
CA LEU A 144 12.38 1.39 9.03
C LEU A 144 13.15 2.72 9.14
N GLY A 145 12.74 3.75 8.39
CA GLY A 145 13.35 5.08 8.45
C GLY A 145 13.27 5.70 9.84
N ALA A 146 12.10 5.66 10.47
CA ALA A 146 11.92 6.15 11.84
C ALA A 146 12.73 5.34 12.85
N SER A 147 12.77 4.00 12.72
CA SER A 147 13.52 3.12 13.63
C SER A 147 15.01 3.40 13.62
N ILE A 148 15.60 3.72 12.47
CA ILE A 148 17.02 4.09 12.37
C ILE A 148 17.30 5.36 13.19
N ILE A 149 16.47 6.38 13.06
CA ILE A 149 16.64 7.61 13.83
C ILE A 149 16.50 7.38 15.32
N VAL A 150 15.50 6.60 15.74
CA VAL A 150 15.31 6.22 17.17
C VAL A 150 16.53 5.46 17.69
N ALA A 151 17.01 4.45 16.96
CA ALA A 151 18.18 3.67 17.34
C ALA A 151 19.45 4.56 17.47
N THR A 152 19.66 5.47 16.51
CA THR A 152 20.76 6.41 16.55
C THR A 152 20.70 7.32 17.80
N LYS A 153 19.49 7.79 18.14
CA LYS A 153 19.29 8.59 19.35
C LYS A 153 19.63 7.82 20.63
N ILE A 154 19.20 6.56 20.71
CA ILE A 154 19.47 5.70 21.87
C ILE A 154 20.99 5.45 22.02
N LEU A 155 21.68 5.19 20.93
CA LEU A 155 23.12 4.92 20.94
C LEU A 155 23.97 6.16 21.27
N LEU A 156 23.50 7.33 20.92
CA LEU A 156 24.19 8.61 21.17
C LEU A 156 23.72 9.31 22.45
N SER A 157 22.72 8.76 23.10
CA SER A 157 22.28 9.22 24.43
C SER A 157 23.29 8.75 25.49
N PRO A 158 23.84 9.66 26.29
CA PRO A 158 24.80 9.31 27.35
C PRO A 158 24.15 8.52 28.48
#